data_a364bcaaf4797764e84ddd7ac5bee5da
#
_entry.id   a364bcaaf4797764e84ddd7ac5bee5da
#
_cell.length_a   1.000
_cell.length_b   1.000
_cell.length_c   1.000
_cell.angle_alpha   90.00
_cell.angle_beta   90.00
_cell.angle_gamma   90.00
#
_symmetry.space_group_name_H-M   'P 1'
#
loop_
_entity.id
_entity.type
_entity.pdbx_description
1 polymer ?
#
loop_
_entity_poly.entity_id
_entity_poly.type
_entity_poly.pdbx_seq_one_letter_code
_entity_poly.pdbx_strand_id
1 'polypeptide(L)'
;MFIVYEMRRGCKDIPENEIECIPFDERYLGQYKALYNASFRPMREALDIRPYDWYGDDRAILSKAREINLLPEGDELIGSVSCIGNEIDDLFVNESYRRKGYGRKILIWAMNRIASKGFDEAVIHVAEWNEGAVKLYLAEGFEITKKEQIGIEMVSYEPSLKQNVFEFTDKCFDELGKKFEPAGRHSFYNDIENSFDVFYCVVDHGNVVGTVALKKIDDNTAELKALYLDKGYRGKGLGGRLMTEAVGAARARGYKSVVLDSMKKYKAAHDLYEKFGFKDTEKYNSNEMADVFMKLDL
;
A
#
# COMPACT_ATOMS: atom_id res chain seq x y z
N MET A 1 3.89 5.64 -0.79
CA MET A 1 2.48 6.03 -0.74
C MET A 1 2.12 6.79 -2.00
N PHE A 2 0.94 6.57 -2.55
CA PHE A 2 0.42 7.30 -3.69
C PHE A 2 -1.11 7.36 -3.63
N ILE A 3 -1.67 8.35 -4.30
CA ILE A 3 -3.12 8.51 -4.39
C ILE A 3 -3.59 7.83 -5.67
N VAL A 4 -4.66 7.05 -5.58
CA VAL A 4 -5.42 6.55 -6.72
C VAL A 4 -6.73 7.31 -6.79
N TYR A 5 -7.02 7.84 -7.96
CA TYR A 5 -8.30 8.44 -8.26
C TYR A 5 -9.24 7.37 -8.82
N GLU A 6 -10.43 7.24 -8.23
CA GLU A 6 -11.57 6.72 -8.95
C GLU A 6 -12.17 7.87 -9.75
N MET A 7 -12.29 7.66 -11.05
CA MET A 7 -12.86 8.66 -11.94
C MET A 7 -14.07 8.06 -12.67
N ARG A 8 -15.12 8.86 -12.85
CA ARG A 8 -16.37 8.44 -13.47
C ARG A 8 -16.79 9.38 -14.57
N ARG A 9 -17.43 8.84 -15.61
CA ARG A 9 -18.04 9.59 -16.69
C ARG A 9 -19.33 8.92 -17.12
N GLY A 10 -20.40 9.72 -17.29
CA GLY A 10 -21.65 9.25 -17.90
C GLY A 10 -21.45 8.78 -19.34
N CYS A 11 -22.17 7.76 -19.75
CA CYS A 11 -22.13 7.20 -21.11
C CYS A 11 -23.00 7.96 -22.13
N LYS A 12 -23.41 9.20 -21.81
CA LYS A 12 -24.07 10.09 -22.76
C LYS A 12 -23.04 10.91 -23.53
N ASP A 13 -23.37 11.22 -24.79
CA ASP A 13 -22.56 12.10 -25.66
C ASP A 13 -21.08 11.63 -25.80
N ILE A 14 -20.87 10.32 -25.92
CA ILE A 14 -19.56 9.77 -26.23
C ILE A 14 -19.28 10.01 -27.71
N PRO A 15 -18.08 10.49 -28.09
CA PRO A 15 -17.69 10.60 -29.48
C PRO A 15 -17.81 9.27 -30.26
N GLU A 16 -17.98 9.32 -31.55
CA GLU A 16 -17.97 8.15 -32.40
C GLU A 16 -16.58 7.44 -32.38
N ASN A 17 -16.59 6.13 -32.57
CA ASN A 17 -15.36 5.36 -32.68
C ASN A 17 -14.60 5.72 -33.95
N GLU A 18 -13.31 6.03 -33.80
CA GLU A 18 -12.39 6.16 -34.93
C GLU A 18 -11.60 4.85 -35.21
N ILE A 19 -11.73 3.88 -34.34
CA ILE A 19 -11.02 2.60 -34.38
C ILE A 19 -11.95 1.47 -33.96
N GLU A 20 -11.56 0.24 -34.27
CA GLU A 20 -12.21 -0.95 -33.76
C GLU A 20 -11.19 -1.85 -33.04
N CYS A 21 -11.45 -2.14 -31.76
CA CYS A 21 -10.68 -3.14 -31.02
C CYS A 21 -11.32 -4.52 -31.19
N ILE A 22 -10.49 -5.52 -31.36
CA ILE A 22 -10.92 -6.92 -31.46
C ILE A 22 -10.88 -7.61 -30.09
N PRO A 23 -11.68 -8.65 -29.84
CA PRO A 23 -11.49 -9.52 -28.69
C PRO A 23 -10.08 -10.09 -28.66
N PHE A 24 -9.64 -10.51 -27.46
CA PHE A 24 -8.32 -11.13 -27.30
C PHE A 24 -8.11 -12.27 -28.30
N ASP A 25 -6.98 -12.23 -28.98
CA ASP A 25 -6.53 -13.24 -29.94
C ASP A 25 -5.14 -13.74 -29.51
N GLU A 26 -5.01 -15.05 -29.35
CA GLU A 26 -3.77 -15.69 -28.88
C GLU A 26 -2.55 -15.43 -29.77
N ARG A 27 -2.75 -15.05 -31.04
CA ARG A 27 -1.66 -14.62 -31.93
C ARG A 27 -0.86 -13.46 -31.35
N TYR A 28 -1.50 -12.60 -30.55
CA TYR A 28 -0.88 -11.44 -29.91
C TYR A 28 -0.44 -11.70 -28.46
N LEU A 29 -0.61 -12.92 -27.92
CA LEU A 29 -0.34 -13.24 -26.51
C LEU A 29 1.06 -12.82 -26.08
N GLY A 30 2.08 -13.16 -26.85
CA GLY A 30 3.46 -12.77 -26.52
C GLY A 30 3.69 -11.26 -26.52
N GLN A 31 3.12 -10.54 -27.50
CA GLN A 31 3.21 -9.09 -27.58
C GLN A 31 2.42 -8.41 -26.44
N TYR A 32 1.19 -8.90 -26.18
CA TYR A 32 0.38 -8.40 -25.07
C TYR A 32 1.12 -8.48 -23.75
N LYS A 33 1.67 -9.67 -23.44
CA LYS A 33 2.45 -9.91 -22.20
C LYS A 33 3.63 -8.96 -22.06
N ALA A 34 4.43 -8.81 -23.13
CA ALA A 34 5.58 -7.94 -23.15
C ALA A 34 5.20 -6.47 -22.96
N LEU A 35 4.19 -5.98 -23.71
CA LEU A 35 3.73 -4.59 -23.65
C LEU A 35 3.06 -4.26 -22.33
N TYR A 36 2.25 -5.18 -21.78
CA TYR A 36 1.64 -5.02 -20.48
C TYR A 36 2.71 -4.84 -19.39
N ASN A 37 3.64 -5.80 -19.31
CA ASN A 37 4.71 -5.75 -18.33
C ASN A 37 5.55 -4.46 -18.48
N ALA A 38 5.94 -4.11 -19.70
CA ALA A 38 6.68 -2.87 -19.96
C ALA A 38 5.91 -1.59 -19.55
N SER A 39 4.58 -1.58 -19.74
CA SER A 39 3.74 -0.40 -19.43
C SER A 39 3.54 -0.21 -17.93
N PHE A 40 3.40 -1.30 -17.17
CA PHE A 40 3.08 -1.23 -15.73
C PHE A 40 4.28 -1.49 -14.81
N ARG A 41 5.40 -2.00 -15.32
CA ARG A 41 6.62 -2.23 -14.55
C ARG A 41 7.15 -0.98 -13.84
N PRO A 42 7.26 0.20 -14.48
CA PRO A 42 7.75 1.40 -13.78
C PRO A 42 6.94 1.77 -12.55
N MET A 43 5.62 1.59 -12.62
CA MET A 43 4.72 1.77 -11.48
C MET A 43 5.03 0.77 -10.36
N ARG A 44 5.14 -0.50 -10.70
CA ARG A 44 5.37 -1.57 -9.72
C ARG A 44 6.72 -1.45 -9.05
N GLU A 45 7.76 -1.07 -9.80
CA GLU A 45 9.11 -0.81 -9.26
C GLU A 45 9.10 0.38 -8.31
N ALA A 46 8.46 1.49 -8.69
CA ALA A 46 8.35 2.69 -7.85
C ALA A 46 7.61 2.44 -6.53
N LEU A 47 6.68 1.47 -6.51
CA LEU A 47 5.84 1.14 -5.37
C LEU A 47 6.30 -0.13 -4.63
N ASP A 48 7.38 -0.77 -5.09
CA ASP A 48 7.85 -2.09 -4.63
C ASP A 48 6.73 -3.16 -4.62
N ILE A 49 5.82 -3.13 -5.62
CA ILE A 49 4.76 -4.11 -5.80
C ILE A 49 5.31 -5.29 -6.61
N ARG A 50 5.63 -6.37 -5.94
CA ARG A 50 6.16 -7.59 -6.59
C ARG A 50 5.06 -8.59 -6.93
N PRO A 51 5.20 -9.36 -8.04
CA PRO A 51 6.30 -9.31 -9.00
C PRO A 51 6.22 -8.06 -9.90
N TYR A 52 7.36 -7.51 -10.30
CA TYR A 52 7.40 -6.32 -11.18
C TYR A 52 6.85 -6.64 -12.57
N ASP A 53 7.14 -7.83 -13.09
CA ASP A 53 6.47 -8.40 -14.26
C ASP A 53 5.26 -9.21 -13.80
N TRP A 54 4.07 -8.62 -13.89
CA TRP A 54 2.83 -9.21 -13.37
C TRP A 54 2.48 -10.53 -14.06
N TYR A 55 2.58 -10.54 -15.36
CA TYR A 55 2.36 -11.75 -16.14
C TYR A 55 3.65 -12.55 -16.29
N GLY A 56 3.94 -13.41 -15.30
CA GLY A 56 5.03 -14.38 -15.36
C GLY A 56 4.73 -15.54 -16.31
N ASP A 57 3.48 -16.05 -16.29
CA ASP A 57 3.00 -17.10 -17.20
C ASP A 57 1.77 -16.66 -18.01
N ASP A 58 1.41 -17.44 -19.01
CA ASP A 58 0.35 -17.10 -19.95
C ASP A 58 -1.05 -17.43 -19.39
N ARG A 59 -1.15 -18.31 -18.40
CA ARG A 59 -2.44 -18.77 -17.83
C ARG A 59 -3.23 -17.62 -17.20
N ALA A 60 -2.54 -16.70 -16.55
CA ALA A 60 -3.18 -15.55 -15.95
C ALA A 60 -3.81 -14.61 -16.99
N ILE A 61 -3.17 -14.44 -18.16
CA ILE A 61 -3.72 -13.67 -19.28
C ILE A 61 -4.93 -14.40 -19.86
N LEU A 62 -4.78 -15.69 -20.16
CA LEU A 62 -5.83 -16.51 -20.77
C LEU A 62 -7.08 -16.61 -19.90
N SER A 63 -6.93 -16.58 -18.57
CA SER A 63 -8.07 -16.57 -17.64
C SER A 63 -8.91 -15.30 -17.73
N LYS A 64 -8.32 -14.17 -18.16
CA LYS A 64 -8.96 -12.85 -18.33
C LYS A 64 -9.25 -12.50 -19.80
N ALA A 65 -8.97 -13.39 -20.74
CA ALA A 65 -9.04 -13.14 -22.18
C ALA A 65 -10.39 -12.52 -22.65
N ARG A 66 -11.50 -12.87 -21.98
CA ARG A 66 -12.86 -12.37 -22.33
C ARG A 66 -13.03 -10.87 -22.04
N GLU A 67 -12.21 -10.29 -21.17
CA GLU A 67 -12.26 -8.90 -20.75
C GLU A 67 -11.33 -8.04 -21.59
N ILE A 68 -10.28 -8.64 -22.17
CA ILE A 68 -9.22 -7.98 -22.92
C ILE A 68 -9.67 -7.69 -24.35
N ASN A 69 -9.44 -6.47 -24.80
CA ASN A 69 -9.69 -6.06 -26.18
C ASN A 69 -8.40 -5.44 -26.74
N LEU A 70 -8.04 -5.85 -27.94
CA LEU A 70 -6.78 -5.53 -28.58
C LEU A 70 -6.99 -4.55 -29.74
N LEU A 71 -6.07 -3.63 -29.92
CA LEU A 71 -5.96 -2.80 -31.12
C LEU A 71 -4.74 -3.23 -31.92
N PRO A 72 -4.87 -4.14 -32.90
CA PRO A 72 -3.77 -4.50 -33.78
C PRO A 72 -3.72 -3.61 -35.04
N GLU A 73 -2.54 -3.56 -35.67
CA GLU A 73 -2.33 -3.11 -37.02
C GLU A 73 -1.48 -4.15 -37.76
N GLY A 74 -2.11 -4.98 -38.57
CA GLY A 74 -1.48 -6.17 -39.18
C GLY A 74 -1.04 -7.17 -38.08
N ASP A 75 0.24 -7.49 -38.05
CA ASP A 75 0.82 -8.41 -37.06
C ASP A 75 1.32 -7.70 -35.79
N GLU A 76 1.17 -6.37 -35.70
CA GLU A 76 1.68 -5.57 -34.58
C GLU A 76 0.55 -5.16 -33.64
N LEU A 77 0.78 -5.26 -32.33
CA LEU A 77 -0.16 -4.78 -31.31
C LEU A 77 0.13 -3.32 -30.95
N ILE A 78 -0.81 -2.41 -31.31
CA ILE A 78 -0.74 -0.98 -31.00
C ILE A 78 -1.07 -0.72 -29.54
N GLY A 79 -2.08 -1.39 -28.99
CA GLY A 79 -2.51 -1.19 -27.62
C GLY A 79 -3.62 -2.13 -27.19
N SER A 80 -4.07 -1.98 -25.97
CA SER A 80 -5.11 -2.81 -25.40
C SER A 80 -5.90 -2.07 -24.34
N VAL A 81 -7.09 -2.59 -24.05
CA VAL A 81 -7.94 -2.16 -22.92
C VAL A 81 -8.76 -3.34 -22.42
N SER A 82 -8.94 -3.44 -21.11
CA SER A 82 -9.87 -4.37 -20.47
C SER A 82 -11.16 -3.65 -20.10
N CYS A 83 -12.31 -4.33 -20.30
CA CYS A 83 -13.63 -3.82 -19.93
C CYS A 83 -14.33 -4.85 -19.04
N ILE A 84 -14.41 -4.54 -17.73
CA ILE A 84 -14.98 -5.43 -16.70
C ILE A 84 -16.26 -4.76 -16.18
N GLY A 85 -17.42 -5.25 -16.58
CA GLY A 85 -18.68 -4.55 -16.30
C GLY A 85 -18.67 -3.15 -16.90
N ASN A 86 -18.75 -2.11 -16.05
CA ASN A 86 -18.62 -0.70 -16.43
C ASN A 86 -17.22 -0.11 -16.15
N GLU A 87 -16.27 -0.93 -15.74
CA GLU A 87 -14.90 -0.49 -15.45
C GLU A 87 -14.00 -0.65 -16.68
N ILE A 88 -13.20 0.40 -16.93
CA ILE A 88 -12.11 0.43 -17.90
C ILE A 88 -10.82 0.18 -17.13
N ASP A 89 -10.13 -0.89 -17.45
CA ASP A 89 -8.89 -1.30 -16.79
C ASP A 89 -7.80 -1.61 -17.81
N ASP A 90 -6.55 -1.70 -17.36
CA ASP A 90 -5.40 -2.15 -18.15
C ASP A 90 -5.26 -1.46 -19.52
N LEU A 91 -5.61 -0.16 -19.62
CA LEU A 91 -5.44 0.60 -20.86
C LEU A 91 -3.96 0.95 -21.06
N PHE A 92 -3.36 0.42 -22.13
CA PHE A 92 -2.00 0.78 -22.53
C PHE A 92 -1.85 0.94 -24.04
N VAL A 93 -0.81 1.69 -24.43
CA VAL A 93 -0.40 1.88 -25.83
C VAL A 93 1.09 1.52 -25.94
N ASN A 94 1.44 0.73 -26.94
CA ASN A 94 2.80 0.40 -27.32
C ASN A 94 3.61 1.68 -27.49
N GLU A 95 4.79 1.73 -26.92
CA GLU A 95 5.64 2.93 -26.86
C GLU A 95 5.87 3.56 -28.24
N SER A 96 6.06 2.75 -29.27
CA SER A 96 6.24 3.21 -30.66
C SER A 96 5.04 3.96 -31.23
N TYR A 97 3.86 3.80 -30.61
CA TYR A 97 2.60 4.42 -31.02
C TYR A 97 2.09 5.51 -30.05
N ARG A 98 2.82 5.79 -28.98
CA ARG A 98 2.47 6.85 -28.03
C ARG A 98 2.51 8.23 -28.71
N ARG A 99 1.78 9.19 -28.15
CA ARG A 99 1.67 10.58 -28.64
C ARG A 99 1.04 10.72 -30.03
N LYS A 100 0.43 9.68 -30.58
CA LYS A 100 -0.30 9.68 -31.85
C LYS A 100 -1.82 9.63 -31.67
N GLY A 101 -2.33 9.84 -30.47
CA GLY A 101 -3.76 9.86 -30.14
C GLY A 101 -4.39 8.50 -29.85
N TYR A 102 -3.68 7.39 -29.96
CA TYR A 102 -4.25 6.05 -29.80
C TYR A 102 -4.85 5.82 -28.39
N GLY A 103 -4.24 6.35 -27.33
CA GLY A 103 -4.81 6.22 -25.98
C GLY A 103 -6.21 6.81 -25.87
N ARG A 104 -6.45 7.98 -26.50
CA ARG A 104 -7.75 8.62 -26.59
C ARG A 104 -8.75 7.76 -27.37
N LYS A 105 -8.33 7.26 -28.54
CA LYS A 105 -9.19 6.45 -29.41
C LYS A 105 -9.62 5.15 -28.74
N ILE A 106 -8.68 4.45 -28.05
CA ILE A 106 -8.96 3.24 -27.29
C ILE A 106 -9.93 3.54 -26.12
N LEU A 107 -9.74 4.65 -25.41
CA LEU A 107 -10.62 5.08 -24.33
C LEU A 107 -12.06 5.33 -24.83
N ILE A 108 -12.21 6.07 -25.94
CA ILE A 108 -13.52 6.33 -26.56
C ILE A 108 -14.18 5.01 -26.98
N TRP A 109 -13.42 4.11 -27.60
CA TRP A 109 -13.92 2.78 -27.98
C TRP A 109 -14.43 2.00 -26.75
N ALA A 110 -13.66 2.00 -25.65
CA ALA A 110 -14.04 1.31 -24.42
C ALA A 110 -15.33 1.90 -23.81
N MET A 111 -15.47 3.24 -23.77
CA MET A 111 -16.69 3.89 -23.30
C MET A 111 -17.91 3.52 -24.15
N ASN A 112 -17.79 3.54 -25.48
CA ASN A 112 -18.88 3.12 -26.38
C ASN A 112 -19.26 1.64 -26.17
N ARG A 113 -18.26 0.76 -25.95
CA ARG A 113 -18.50 -0.65 -25.63
C ARG A 113 -19.26 -0.82 -24.30
N ILE A 114 -18.91 -0.05 -23.27
CA ILE A 114 -19.61 -0.06 -21.98
C ILE A 114 -21.06 0.40 -22.16
N ALA A 115 -21.26 1.52 -22.87
CA ALA A 115 -22.59 2.02 -23.20
C ALA A 115 -23.44 1.01 -23.97
N SER A 116 -22.84 0.31 -24.96
CA SER A 116 -23.54 -0.73 -25.74
C SER A 116 -23.97 -1.94 -24.92
N LYS A 117 -23.36 -2.17 -23.77
CA LYS A 117 -23.76 -3.19 -22.78
C LYS A 117 -24.87 -2.74 -21.84
N GLY A 118 -25.34 -1.49 -21.96
CA GLY A 118 -26.41 -0.93 -21.18
C GLY A 118 -26.00 -0.27 -19.86
N PHE A 119 -24.72 0.05 -19.70
CA PHE A 119 -24.25 0.82 -18.53
C PHE A 119 -24.40 2.32 -18.76
N ASP A 120 -24.84 3.06 -17.75
CA ASP A 120 -25.05 4.50 -17.80
C ASP A 120 -23.79 5.32 -17.52
N GLU A 121 -22.76 4.70 -16.96
CA GLU A 121 -21.47 5.33 -16.63
C GLU A 121 -20.29 4.37 -16.83
N ALA A 122 -19.13 4.93 -17.14
CA ALA A 122 -17.83 4.27 -17.16
C ALA A 122 -17.02 4.71 -15.93
N VAL A 123 -16.31 3.76 -15.33
CA VAL A 123 -15.43 3.95 -14.17
C VAL A 123 -13.99 3.62 -14.57
N ILE A 124 -13.03 4.37 -14.03
CA ILE A 124 -11.60 4.08 -14.21
C ILE A 124 -10.82 4.44 -12.94
N HIS A 125 -9.81 3.64 -12.63
CA HIS A 125 -8.89 3.90 -11.54
C HIS A 125 -7.51 4.30 -12.09
N VAL A 126 -6.95 5.38 -11.57
CA VAL A 126 -5.64 5.88 -12.04
C VAL A 126 -4.83 6.47 -10.90
N ALA A 127 -3.55 6.13 -10.86
CA ALA A 127 -2.62 6.73 -9.91
C ALA A 127 -2.38 8.21 -10.26
N GLU A 128 -2.42 9.08 -9.24
CA GLU A 128 -2.23 10.54 -9.37
C GLU A 128 -0.96 10.92 -10.14
N TRP A 129 0.13 10.21 -9.90
CA TRP A 129 1.40 10.48 -10.57
C TRP A 129 1.42 10.11 -12.06
N ASN A 130 0.42 9.34 -12.57
CA ASN A 130 0.24 9.11 -13.98
C ASN A 130 -0.48 10.31 -14.64
N GLU A 131 0.17 11.48 -14.54
CA GLU A 131 -0.40 12.75 -15.01
C GLU A 131 -0.89 12.68 -16.45
N GLY A 132 -0.24 11.89 -17.30
CA GLY A 132 -0.63 11.76 -18.71
C GLY A 132 -2.00 11.10 -18.85
N ALA A 133 -2.27 10.04 -18.10
CA ALA A 133 -3.56 9.37 -18.08
C ALA A 133 -4.63 10.24 -17.40
N VAL A 134 -4.31 10.85 -16.24
CA VAL A 134 -5.24 11.75 -15.54
C VAL A 134 -5.68 12.89 -16.45
N LYS A 135 -4.74 13.56 -17.15
CA LYS A 135 -5.06 14.63 -18.11
C LYS A 135 -5.93 14.13 -19.26
N LEU A 136 -5.66 12.93 -19.77
CA LEU A 136 -6.48 12.33 -20.83
C LEU A 136 -7.92 12.10 -20.34
N TYR A 137 -8.11 11.50 -19.16
CA TYR A 137 -9.43 11.20 -18.63
C TYR A 137 -10.23 12.45 -18.32
N LEU A 138 -9.62 13.44 -17.69
CA LEU A 138 -10.26 14.74 -17.46
C LEU A 138 -10.68 15.43 -18.78
N ALA A 139 -9.82 15.40 -19.82
CA ALA A 139 -10.14 15.96 -21.13
C ALA A 139 -11.30 15.25 -21.83
N GLU A 140 -11.50 13.96 -21.56
CA GLU A 140 -12.63 13.18 -22.08
C GLU A 140 -13.87 13.23 -21.16
N GLY A 141 -13.88 14.10 -20.15
CA GLY A 141 -15.04 14.38 -19.31
C GLY A 141 -15.22 13.43 -18.12
N PHE A 142 -14.18 12.68 -17.73
CA PHE A 142 -14.20 11.97 -16.46
C PHE A 142 -14.02 12.96 -15.30
N GLU A 143 -14.73 12.73 -14.22
CA GLU A 143 -14.62 13.50 -12.98
C GLU A 143 -14.01 12.62 -11.87
N ILE A 144 -13.16 13.21 -11.01
CA ILE A 144 -12.62 12.50 -9.83
C ILE A 144 -13.73 12.41 -8.80
N THR A 145 -14.23 11.21 -8.55
CA THR A 145 -15.30 10.95 -7.58
C THR A 145 -14.78 10.48 -6.24
N LYS A 146 -13.58 9.85 -6.21
CA LYS A 146 -12.95 9.38 -4.99
C LYS A 146 -11.44 9.50 -5.09
N LYS A 147 -10.81 9.77 -3.95
CA LYS A 147 -9.34 9.71 -3.78
C LYS A 147 -9.04 8.66 -2.72
N GLU A 148 -8.32 7.63 -3.11
CA GLU A 148 -7.85 6.61 -2.20
C GLU A 148 -6.35 6.70 -2.03
N GLN A 149 -5.91 6.72 -0.80
CA GLN A 149 -4.50 6.65 -0.48
C GLN A 149 -4.08 5.18 -0.44
N ILE A 150 -3.16 4.79 -1.32
CA ILE A 150 -2.68 3.41 -1.43
C ILE A 150 -1.20 3.36 -1.07
N GLY A 151 -0.85 2.31 -0.33
CA GLY A 151 0.51 2.05 0.09
C GLY A 151 0.71 2.25 1.58
N ILE A 152 1.76 1.58 2.05
CA ILE A 152 2.11 1.54 3.47
C ILE A 152 2.88 2.80 3.83
N GLU A 153 2.32 3.59 4.73
CA GLU A 153 2.98 4.75 5.33
C GLU A 153 3.50 4.46 6.73
N MET A 154 4.55 5.19 7.09
CA MET A 154 4.92 5.37 8.49
C MET A 154 4.72 6.83 8.86
N VAL A 155 3.84 7.07 9.80
CA VAL A 155 3.44 8.42 10.24
C VAL A 155 3.63 8.56 11.75
N SER A 156 3.86 9.78 12.20
CA SER A 156 3.70 10.08 13.62
C SER A 156 2.24 9.95 14.01
N TYR A 157 1.99 9.50 15.24
CA TYR A 157 0.64 9.46 15.75
C TYR A 157 0.01 10.86 15.76
N GLU A 158 -1.24 10.88 15.36
CA GLU A 158 -2.14 12.05 15.48
C GLU A 158 -3.47 11.59 16.11
N PRO A 159 -4.19 12.48 16.82
CA PRO A 159 -5.46 12.15 17.49
C PRO A 159 -6.51 11.51 16.58
N SER A 160 -6.48 11.81 15.28
CA SER A 160 -7.32 11.20 14.24
C SER A 160 -7.13 9.68 14.11
N LEU A 161 -5.94 9.16 14.47
CA LEU A 161 -5.61 7.73 14.41
C LEU A 161 -5.99 6.97 15.69
N LYS A 162 -6.50 7.66 16.73
CA LYS A 162 -6.74 7.04 18.05
C LYS A 162 -7.58 5.77 17.97
N GLN A 163 -8.71 5.85 17.28
CA GLN A 163 -9.62 4.70 17.15
C GLN A 163 -8.94 3.53 16.44
N ASN A 164 -8.23 3.80 15.35
CA ASN A 164 -7.50 2.79 14.59
C ASN A 164 -6.37 2.14 15.41
N VAL A 165 -5.67 2.92 16.26
CA VAL A 165 -4.65 2.39 17.18
C VAL A 165 -5.29 1.46 18.22
N PHE A 166 -6.46 1.83 18.75
CA PHE A 166 -7.19 0.98 19.71
C PHE A 166 -7.60 -0.34 19.09
N GLU A 167 -8.26 -0.31 17.93
CA GLU A 167 -8.71 -1.51 17.21
C GLU A 167 -7.53 -2.42 16.82
N PHE A 168 -6.47 -1.84 16.32
CA PHE A 168 -5.23 -2.55 15.99
C PHE A 168 -4.58 -3.18 17.22
N THR A 169 -4.49 -2.43 18.32
CA THR A 169 -3.88 -2.92 19.56
C THR A 169 -4.70 -4.06 20.16
N ASP A 170 -6.01 -3.93 20.21
CA ASP A 170 -6.93 -4.97 20.71
C ASP A 170 -6.75 -6.27 19.89
N LYS A 171 -6.76 -6.16 18.56
CA LYS A 171 -6.48 -7.28 17.66
C LYS A 171 -5.13 -7.95 17.93
N CYS A 172 -4.07 -7.16 18.12
CA CYS A 172 -2.74 -7.69 18.41
C CYS A 172 -2.70 -8.41 19.77
N PHE A 173 -3.39 -7.89 20.79
CA PHE A 173 -3.46 -8.49 22.10
C PHE A 173 -4.23 -9.82 22.06
N ASP A 174 -5.35 -9.86 21.35
CA ASP A 174 -6.11 -11.10 21.11
C ASP A 174 -5.24 -12.18 20.46
N GLU A 175 -4.46 -11.82 19.42
CA GLU A 175 -3.52 -12.74 18.77
C GLU A 175 -2.44 -13.29 19.73
N LEU A 176 -2.07 -12.51 20.74
CA LEU A 176 -1.09 -12.90 21.77
C LEU A 176 -1.72 -13.63 22.95
N GLY A 177 -3.03 -13.87 22.93
CA GLY A 177 -3.78 -14.42 24.05
C GLY A 177 -3.81 -13.49 25.25
N LYS A 178 -3.81 -12.19 25.04
CA LYS A 178 -3.83 -11.14 26.06
C LYS A 178 -5.10 -10.32 25.93
N LYS A 179 -5.46 -9.61 26.98
CA LYS A 179 -6.58 -8.68 26.99
C LYS A 179 -6.07 -7.25 26.94
N PHE A 180 -6.59 -6.47 26.02
CA PHE A 180 -6.38 -5.02 25.99
C PHE A 180 -7.29 -4.34 27.03
N GLU A 181 -6.71 -3.57 27.93
CA GLU A 181 -7.40 -2.97 29.08
C GLU A 181 -7.13 -1.45 29.17
N PRO A 182 -7.71 -0.65 28.27
CA PRO A 182 -7.48 0.80 28.26
C PRO A 182 -8.06 1.52 29.50
N ALA A 183 -9.02 0.91 30.20
CA ALA A 183 -9.49 1.42 31.50
C ALA A 183 -8.60 1.00 32.69
N GLY A 184 -7.57 0.19 32.44
CA GLY A 184 -6.66 -0.36 33.47
C GLY A 184 -5.19 -0.15 33.12
N ARG A 185 -4.45 -1.27 33.07
CA ARG A 185 -2.98 -1.26 32.89
C ARG A 185 -2.49 -0.67 31.56
N HIS A 186 -3.36 -0.53 30.57
CA HIS A 186 -3.04 0.06 29.28
C HIS A 186 -3.63 1.47 29.13
N SER A 187 -3.91 2.17 30.25
CA SER A 187 -4.52 3.50 30.27
C SER A 187 -3.71 4.58 29.56
N PHE A 188 -2.40 4.37 29.39
CA PHE A 188 -1.54 5.27 28.62
C PHE A 188 -1.94 5.39 27.13
N TYR A 189 -2.68 4.45 26.56
CA TYR A 189 -3.26 4.58 25.23
C TYR A 189 -4.40 5.61 25.15
N ASN A 190 -5.01 5.98 26.28
CA ASN A 190 -6.06 7.02 26.28
C ASN A 190 -5.49 8.41 26.01
N ASP A 191 -4.19 8.61 26.28
CA ASP A 191 -3.49 9.88 26.11
C ASP A 191 -2.08 9.60 25.56
N ILE A 192 -2.03 9.16 24.30
CA ILE A 192 -0.80 8.77 23.63
C ILE A 192 0.19 9.93 23.54
N GLU A 193 -0.32 11.13 23.24
CA GLU A 193 0.51 12.33 23.03
C GLU A 193 1.31 12.72 24.28
N ASN A 194 0.73 12.55 25.46
CA ASN A 194 1.41 12.86 26.74
C ASN A 194 2.07 11.63 27.38
N SER A 195 1.72 10.43 26.97
CA SER A 195 2.26 9.18 27.53
C SER A 195 3.56 8.73 26.89
N PHE A 196 3.83 9.19 25.65
CA PHE A 196 5.00 8.80 24.88
C PHE A 196 5.68 10.03 24.25
N ASP A 197 7.01 10.00 24.24
CA ASP A 197 7.81 11.01 23.52
C ASP A 197 7.70 10.86 22.01
N VAL A 198 7.46 9.63 21.56
CA VAL A 198 7.29 9.24 20.17
C VAL A 198 6.28 8.11 20.08
N PHE A 199 5.37 8.21 19.15
CA PHE A 199 4.50 7.12 18.77
C PHE A 199 4.36 7.13 17.23
N TYR A 200 4.87 6.10 16.57
CA TYR A 200 4.74 5.92 15.13
C TYR A 200 3.71 4.85 14.81
N CYS A 201 2.97 5.09 13.75
CA CYS A 201 2.03 4.15 13.16
C CYS A 201 2.47 3.78 11.75
N VAL A 202 2.36 2.51 11.41
CA VAL A 202 2.32 2.06 10.02
C VAL A 202 0.85 2.01 9.62
N VAL A 203 0.51 2.76 8.58
CA VAL A 203 -0.86 2.87 8.07
C VAL A 203 -0.92 2.29 6.66
N ASP A 204 -1.93 1.48 6.41
CA ASP A 204 -2.26 0.95 5.08
C ASP A 204 -3.76 1.08 4.84
N HIS A 205 -4.15 1.72 3.72
CA HIS A 205 -5.55 2.02 3.39
C HIS A 205 -6.33 2.68 4.55
N GLY A 206 -5.67 3.62 5.26
CA GLY A 206 -6.27 4.33 6.40
C GLY A 206 -6.35 3.52 7.70
N ASN A 207 -5.92 2.26 7.71
CA ASN A 207 -5.91 1.41 8.90
C ASN A 207 -4.51 1.32 9.50
N VAL A 208 -4.41 1.37 10.82
CA VAL A 208 -3.15 1.10 11.52
C VAL A 208 -2.87 -0.40 11.45
N VAL A 209 -1.69 -0.76 10.93
CA VAL A 209 -1.23 -2.14 10.76
C VAL A 209 0.09 -2.42 11.48
N GLY A 210 0.67 -1.40 12.08
CA GLY A 210 1.87 -1.52 12.91
C GLY A 210 2.07 -0.29 13.79
N THR A 211 2.74 -0.46 14.93
CA THR A 211 3.07 0.64 15.85
C THR A 211 4.45 0.44 16.46
N VAL A 212 5.06 1.53 16.92
CA VAL A 212 6.19 1.56 17.84
C VAL A 212 6.16 2.85 18.64
N ALA A 213 6.58 2.81 19.88
CA ALA A 213 6.62 3.99 20.74
C ALA A 213 7.94 4.06 21.53
N LEU A 214 8.30 5.29 21.93
CA LEU A 214 9.31 5.57 22.95
C LEU A 214 8.67 6.28 24.12
N LYS A 215 8.92 5.77 25.30
CA LYS A 215 8.51 6.38 26.55
C LYS A 215 9.76 6.83 27.31
N LYS A 216 9.77 8.08 27.75
CA LYS A 216 10.84 8.60 28.59
C LYS A 216 10.87 7.88 29.94
N ILE A 217 12.04 7.38 30.33
CA ILE A 217 12.31 6.91 31.72
C ILE A 217 13.01 8.03 32.50
N ASP A 218 14.09 8.56 31.94
CA ASP A 218 14.85 9.69 32.44
C ASP A 218 15.48 10.50 31.30
N ASP A 219 16.33 11.47 31.61
CA ASP A 219 16.92 12.35 30.57
C ASP A 219 17.91 11.63 29.63
N ASN A 220 18.39 10.44 30.00
CA ASN A 220 19.34 9.65 29.21
C ASN A 220 18.73 8.37 28.63
N THR A 221 17.58 7.92 29.14
CA THR A 221 17.05 6.59 28.85
C THR A 221 15.59 6.66 28.40
N ALA A 222 15.32 6.12 27.22
CA ALA A 222 13.96 5.85 26.75
C ALA A 222 13.63 4.35 26.80
N GLU A 223 12.35 4.02 26.94
CA GLU A 223 11.85 2.66 26.86
C GLU A 223 11.10 2.46 25.54
N LEU A 224 11.52 1.44 24.78
CA LEU A 224 10.81 1.00 23.57
C LEU A 224 9.52 0.27 23.97
N LYS A 225 8.40 0.75 23.52
CA LYS A 225 7.07 0.22 23.80
C LYS A 225 6.25 0.02 22.54
N ALA A 226 5.14 -0.70 22.67
CA ALA A 226 4.12 -0.83 21.64
C ALA A 226 4.63 -1.27 20.25
N LEU A 227 5.72 -2.04 20.18
CA LEU A 227 6.19 -2.60 18.92
C LEU A 227 5.30 -3.78 18.52
N TYR A 228 4.32 -3.50 17.69
CA TYR A 228 3.38 -4.47 17.16
C TYR A 228 3.31 -4.37 15.64
N LEU A 229 3.05 -5.49 14.97
CA LEU A 229 2.83 -5.55 13.53
C LEU A 229 1.82 -6.65 13.22
N ASP A 230 0.79 -6.31 12.45
CA ASP A 230 -0.22 -7.25 11.97
C ASP A 230 0.42 -8.42 11.22
N LYS A 231 -0.12 -9.63 11.39
CA LYS A 231 0.40 -10.87 10.77
C LYS A 231 0.58 -10.75 9.26
N GLY A 232 -0.40 -10.15 8.56
CA GLY A 232 -0.37 -9.99 7.12
C GLY A 232 0.75 -9.09 6.61
N TYR A 233 1.38 -8.33 7.51
CA TYR A 233 2.44 -7.37 7.21
C TYR A 233 3.82 -7.81 7.70
N ARG A 234 3.94 -8.94 8.40
CA ARG A 234 5.22 -9.51 8.86
C ARG A 234 6.02 -10.07 7.70
N GLY A 235 7.34 -10.12 7.85
CA GLY A 235 8.26 -10.60 6.81
C GLY A 235 8.52 -9.63 5.65
N LYS A 236 7.90 -8.44 5.65
CA LYS A 236 8.03 -7.39 4.63
C LYS A 236 9.01 -6.26 5.01
N GLY A 237 9.84 -6.44 6.02
CA GLY A 237 10.80 -5.43 6.48
C GLY A 237 10.22 -4.32 7.37
N LEU A 238 8.91 -4.25 7.56
CA LEU A 238 8.25 -3.16 8.29
C LEU A 238 8.65 -3.09 9.77
N GLY A 239 8.86 -4.22 10.44
CA GLY A 239 9.38 -4.24 11.81
C GLY A 239 10.76 -3.57 11.92
N GLY A 240 11.64 -3.82 10.94
CA GLY A 240 12.93 -3.15 10.84
C GLY A 240 12.79 -1.63 10.63
N ARG A 241 11.86 -1.20 9.78
CA ARG A 241 11.58 0.23 9.57
C ARG A 241 11.09 0.90 10.85
N LEU A 242 10.15 0.28 11.58
CA LEU A 242 9.67 0.76 12.88
C LEU A 242 10.82 0.93 13.87
N MET A 243 11.70 -0.06 13.96
CA MET A 243 12.88 0.00 14.83
C MET A 243 13.85 1.11 14.41
N THR A 244 14.09 1.29 13.10
CA THR A 244 14.95 2.36 12.57
C THR A 244 14.43 3.73 12.98
N GLU A 245 13.13 3.97 12.82
CA GLU A 245 12.50 5.25 13.20
C GLU A 245 12.57 5.49 14.71
N ALA A 246 12.26 4.47 15.52
CA ALA A 246 12.31 4.60 16.97
C ALA A 246 13.74 4.89 17.49
N VAL A 247 14.74 4.12 17.02
CA VAL A 247 16.14 4.33 17.40
C VAL A 247 16.66 5.68 16.89
N GLY A 248 16.32 6.05 15.66
CA GLY A 248 16.64 7.36 15.09
C GLY A 248 16.04 8.51 15.91
N ALA A 249 14.78 8.39 16.30
CA ALA A 249 14.11 9.38 17.15
C ALA A 249 14.73 9.47 18.55
N ALA A 250 15.16 8.34 19.14
CA ALA A 250 15.85 8.34 20.43
C ALA A 250 17.18 9.11 20.34
N ARG A 251 17.98 8.88 19.29
CA ARG A 251 19.24 9.61 19.04
C ARG A 251 18.98 11.11 18.84
N ALA A 252 17.99 11.46 18.03
CA ALA A 252 17.66 12.86 17.73
C ALA A 252 17.20 13.63 19.01
N ARG A 253 16.62 12.94 19.98
CA ARG A 253 16.23 13.50 21.27
C ARG A 253 17.36 13.54 22.32
N GLY A 254 18.53 13.00 21.97
CA GLY A 254 19.71 13.03 22.83
C GLY A 254 19.76 11.94 23.90
N TYR A 255 18.89 10.93 23.81
CA TYR A 255 18.99 9.76 24.68
C TYR A 255 20.33 9.05 24.48
N LYS A 256 20.85 8.45 25.56
CA LYS A 256 22.10 7.68 25.54
C LYS A 256 21.84 6.18 25.42
N SER A 257 20.66 5.76 25.81
CA SER A 257 20.26 4.35 25.70
C SER A 257 18.75 4.19 25.51
N VAL A 258 18.40 3.07 24.89
CA VAL A 258 17.02 2.58 24.81
C VAL A 258 16.97 1.22 25.50
N VAL A 259 15.99 1.04 26.39
CA VAL A 259 15.71 -0.26 27.04
C VAL A 259 14.37 -0.79 26.57
N LEU A 260 14.17 -2.08 26.70
CA LEU A 260 12.89 -2.75 26.45
C LEU A 260 12.71 -3.95 27.37
N ASP A 261 11.45 -4.29 27.62
CA ASP A 261 11.07 -5.56 28.22
C ASP A 261 10.27 -6.42 27.24
N SER A 262 10.39 -7.74 27.32
CA SER A 262 9.77 -8.70 26.42
C SER A 262 9.56 -10.06 27.10
N MET A 263 9.07 -11.03 26.33
CA MET A 263 8.89 -12.41 26.79
C MET A 263 9.66 -13.37 25.87
N LYS A 264 10.39 -14.32 26.41
CA LYS A 264 11.20 -15.32 25.68
C LYS A 264 10.46 -16.01 24.53
N LYS A 265 9.14 -16.17 24.65
CA LYS A 265 8.32 -16.79 23.60
C LYS A 265 8.25 -15.99 22.30
N TYR A 266 8.60 -14.71 22.30
CA TYR A 266 8.54 -13.82 21.11
C TYR A 266 9.86 -13.81 20.33
N LYS A 267 10.31 -14.97 19.86
CA LYS A 267 11.61 -15.15 19.18
C LYS A 267 11.86 -14.16 18.05
N ALA A 268 10.88 -13.96 17.16
CA ALA A 268 11.03 -13.04 16.03
C ALA A 268 11.27 -11.58 16.46
N ALA A 269 10.73 -11.16 17.60
CA ALA A 269 11.00 -9.85 18.17
C ALA A 269 12.42 -9.78 18.74
N HIS A 270 12.89 -10.83 19.42
CA HIS A 270 14.26 -10.91 19.94
C HIS A 270 15.29 -10.85 18.81
N ASP A 271 15.11 -11.67 17.76
CA ASP A 271 15.97 -11.65 16.57
C ASP A 271 16.06 -10.24 15.96
N LEU A 272 14.96 -9.49 16.00
CA LEU A 272 14.91 -8.11 15.53
C LEU A 272 15.68 -7.18 16.47
N TYR A 273 15.48 -7.27 17.78
CA TYR A 273 16.20 -6.45 18.77
C TYR A 273 17.71 -6.67 18.70
N GLU A 274 18.16 -7.93 18.63
CA GLU A 274 19.58 -8.28 18.49
C GLU A 274 20.20 -7.71 17.20
N LYS A 275 19.48 -7.75 16.08
CA LYS A 275 19.93 -7.12 14.81
C LYS A 275 20.14 -5.62 14.94
N PHE A 276 19.41 -4.94 15.82
CA PHE A 276 19.59 -3.52 16.11
C PHE A 276 20.65 -3.25 17.18
N GLY A 277 21.27 -4.29 17.72
CA GLY A 277 22.35 -4.18 18.70
C GLY A 277 21.91 -4.16 20.16
N PHE A 278 20.64 -4.46 20.43
CA PHE A 278 20.19 -4.65 21.82
C PHE A 278 20.87 -5.86 22.42
N LYS A 279 21.25 -5.74 23.69
CA LYS A 279 21.89 -6.80 24.50
C LYS A 279 21.10 -6.99 25.77
N ASP A 280 21.18 -8.20 26.33
CA ASP A 280 20.57 -8.49 27.62
C ASP A 280 21.05 -7.52 28.69
N THR A 281 20.16 -7.10 29.58
CA THR A 281 20.44 -6.23 30.72
C THR A 281 19.67 -6.68 31.96
N GLU A 282 20.00 -6.09 33.09
CA GLU A 282 19.28 -6.33 34.34
C GLU A 282 17.85 -5.77 34.27
N LYS A 283 16.96 -6.35 35.09
CA LYS A 283 15.59 -5.90 35.22
C LYS A 283 15.53 -4.44 35.71
N TYR A 284 14.97 -3.55 34.92
CA TYR A 284 14.91 -2.11 35.20
C TYR A 284 13.50 -1.61 35.60
N ASN A 285 12.49 -2.47 35.53
CA ASN A 285 11.10 -2.10 35.87
C ASN A 285 10.41 -3.21 36.66
N SER A 286 9.19 -2.95 37.16
CA SER A 286 8.41 -3.89 37.96
C SER A 286 7.50 -4.82 37.13
N ASN A 287 7.69 -4.92 35.83
CA ASN A 287 6.86 -5.79 34.98
C ASN A 287 7.13 -7.26 35.30
N GLU A 288 6.19 -7.91 36.00
CA GLU A 288 6.28 -9.33 36.36
C GLU A 288 6.00 -10.27 35.18
N MET A 289 5.38 -9.77 34.10
CA MET A 289 5.08 -10.55 32.90
C MET A 289 6.27 -10.66 31.96
N ALA A 290 7.29 -9.84 32.12
CA ALA A 290 8.49 -9.86 31.30
C ALA A 290 9.55 -10.80 31.91
N ASP A 291 10.18 -11.58 31.06
CA ASP A 291 11.29 -12.48 31.42
C ASP A 291 12.55 -12.22 30.56
N VAL A 292 12.51 -11.16 29.74
CA VAL A 292 13.63 -10.65 28.95
C VAL A 292 13.70 -9.14 29.11
N PHE A 293 14.89 -8.63 29.39
CA PHE A 293 15.20 -7.21 29.47
C PHE A 293 16.42 -6.94 28.59
N MET A 294 16.31 -5.97 27.69
CA MET A 294 17.40 -5.65 26.76
C MET A 294 17.67 -4.15 26.74
N LYS A 295 18.92 -3.79 26.42
CA LYS A 295 19.40 -2.41 26.30
C LYS A 295 20.19 -2.23 25.02
N LEU A 296 20.00 -1.07 24.38
CA LEU A 296 20.81 -0.54 23.30
C LEU A 296 21.48 0.74 23.80
N ASP A 297 22.80 0.81 23.74
CA ASP A 297 23.54 2.08 23.88
C ASP A 297 23.59 2.77 22.50
N LEU A 298 23.25 4.10 22.45
CA LEU A 298 23.01 4.86 21.23
C LEU A 298 24.23 5.58 20.67
#